data_df039d33202df9fbdba83f97fba028e2
#
_entry.id   df039d33202df9fbdba83f97fba028e2
#
_cell.length_a   1.000
_cell.length_b   1.000
_cell.length_c   1.000
_cell.angle_alpha   90.00
_cell.angle_beta   90.00
_cell.angle_gamma   90.00
#
_symmetry.space_group_name_H-M   'P 1'
#
loop_
_entity.id
_entity.type
_entity.pdbx_description
1 polymer ?
#
loop_
_entity_poly.entity_id
_entity_poly.type
_entity_poly.pdbx_seq_one_letter_code
_entity_poly.pdbx_strand_id
1 'polypeptide(L)'
;MHEIWLKSSTFAQFLAKTILFILIYMANVIKLRKGLDVNLKGKASLESMQTKVAGQFALIPDDFYGMKPKVVVKEGDAVKVGDALFVDKSHPEVKFVSPVSGTVTLVERGERRKVMSVRVDADGKQEAVSFTEKDPLKLLLESGLFGFFRMRPYDVVANPEDKPKAIFVSAFNSMPLAADFEYVLGGQEKEFQAGISLLAKIAKVHLGISAQQVAPALTDAKDCTITIFDGPAPAGNVGVQINHVDPINKGEVVWTMGAEEVIFVGRLVLTGKVNLARTIAVAGSEVKEPHYAKVLVGQPINDIVANQIDENKSLRIINGNPMVGVKTSKEGFLAAHATEVTVIPEGDDVYEMLGWIAPRLKEFSTSRSYFSWLKPKKTEYTLDARIKGGERHMIMSGEYDRVFPMDIYAGYLVKSIIAGDIDRQEALGIYEVAPEDFAIAEFVDSSKLELQRIVREGLDIMRKENM
;
A
#
# COMPACT_ATOMS: atom_id res chain seq x y z
N MET A 1 -28.86 24.17 47.67
CA MET A 1 -29.03 24.81 46.33
C MET A 1 -27.71 25.03 45.61
N HIS A 2 -26.60 25.36 46.29
CA HIS A 2 -25.26 25.57 45.63
C HIS A 2 -24.67 24.33 44.99
N GLU A 3 -24.83 23.13 45.56
CA GLU A 3 -24.29 21.88 45.00
C GLU A 3 -25.02 21.37 43.76
N ILE A 4 -26.31 21.70 43.61
CA ILE A 4 -27.07 21.32 42.43
C ILE A 4 -26.68 22.19 41.24
N TRP A 5 -26.29 23.44 41.46
CA TRP A 5 -25.82 24.36 40.40
C TRP A 5 -24.42 23.96 39.87
N LEU A 6 -23.53 23.50 40.73
CA LEU A 6 -22.17 23.04 40.34
C LEU A 6 -22.24 21.75 39.52
N LYS A 7 -23.12 20.81 39.89
CA LYS A 7 -23.29 19.56 39.12
C LYS A 7 -23.99 19.81 37.76
N SER A 8 -24.89 20.78 37.66
CA SER A 8 -25.52 21.19 36.41
C SER A 8 -24.53 21.85 35.45
N SER A 9 -23.60 22.68 35.97
CA SER A 9 -22.57 23.35 35.19
C SER A 9 -21.55 22.34 34.60
N THR A 10 -21.11 21.34 35.39
CA THR A 10 -20.18 20.30 34.92
C THR A 10 -20.83 19.36 33.91
N PHE A 11 -22.09 19.01 34.09
CA PHE A 11 -22.84 18.20 33.12
C PHE A 11 -23.09 18.94 31.80
N ALA A 12 -23.45 20.22 31.88
CA ALA A 12 -23.62 21.06 30.68
C ALA A 12 -22.29 21.24 29.92
N GLN A 13 -21.16 21.42 30.63
CA GLN A 13 -19.84 21.48 30.01
C GLN A 13 -19.42 20.15 29.40
N PHE A 14 -19.73 19.03 30.06
CA PHE A 14 -19.49 17.70 29.50
C PHE A 14 -20.34 17.46 28.27
N LEU A 15 -21.63 17.81 28.30
CA LEU A 15 -22.51 17.68 27.16
C LEU A 15 -22.08 18.58 25.98
N ALA A 16 -21.68 19.83 26.28
CA ALA A 16 -21.17 20.73 25.24
C ALA A 16 -19.87 20.23 24.61
N LYS A 17 -18.94 19.68 25.41
CA LYS A 17 -17.70 19.05 24.91
C LYS A 17 -18.01 17.81 24.07
N THR A 18 -18.96 16.99 24.51
CA THR A 18 -19.38 15.78 23.79
C THR A 18 -20.06 16.14 22.46
N ILE A 19 -20.96 17.15 22.46
CA ILE A 19 -21.60 17.65 21.25
C ILE A 19 -20.57 18.28 20.31
N LEU A 20 -19.62 19.08 20.83
CA LEU A 20 -18.56 19.67 20.03
C LEU A 20 -17.65 18.59 19.44
N PHE A 21 -17.30 17.56 20.23
CA PHE A 21 -16.54 16.40 19.74
C PHE A 21 -17.30 15.64 18.64
N ILE A 22 -18.60 15.37 18.84
CA ILE A 22 -19.44 14.73 17.82
C ILE A 22 -19.54 15.60 16.56
N LEU A 23 -19.70 16.92 16.69
CA LEU A 23 -19.78 17.83 15.55
C LEU A 23 -18.44 17.91 14.79
N ILE A 24 -17.32 17.97 15.49
CA ILE A 24 -15.99 17.95 14.88
C ILE A 24 -15.74 16.60 14.21
N TYR A 25 -16.10 15.50 14.86
CA TYR A 25 -15.97 14.16 14.33
C TYR A 25 -16.84 13.97 13.07
N MET A 26 -18.07 14.46 13.08
CA MET A 26 -18.95 14.40 11.90
C MET A 26 -18.54 15.34 10.77
N ALA A 27 -17.86 16.45 11.07
CA ALA A 27 -17.38 17.40 10.06
C ALA A 27 -16.23 16.84 9.20
N ASN A 28 -15.49 15.87 9.74
CA ASN A 28 -14.32 15.26 9.07
C ASN A 28 -14.61 13.84 8.53
N VAL A 29 -15.88 13.42 8.47
CA VAL A 29 -16.26 12.10 7.94
C VAL A 29 -16.69 12.19 6.49
N ILE A 30 -15.93 11.54 5.62
CA ILE A 30 -16.24 11.39 4.19
C ILE A 30 -16.90 10.03 3.96
N LYS A 31 -18.16 10.03 3.53
CA LYS A 31 -18.92 8.81 3.24
C LYS A 31 -18.86 8.48 1.76
N LEU A 32 -18.22 7.37 1.45
CA LEU A 32 -18.10 6.85 0.09
C LEU A 32 -19.18 5.80 -0.16
N ARG A 33 -19.94 5.99 -1.25
CA ARG A 33 -21.03 5.07 -1.63
C ARG A 33 -20.65 4.13 -2.77
N LYS A 34 -19.69 4.53 -3.59
CA LYS A 34 -19.16 3.75 -4.70
C LYS A 34 -18.02 2.88 -4.21
N GLY A 35 -17.93 1.68 -4.73
CA GLY A 35 -16.89 0.71 -4.37
C GLY A 35 -17.43 -0.71 -4.33
N LEU A 36 -16.58 -1.65 -3.98
CA LEU A 36 -16.92 -3.06 -3.88
C LEU A 36 -16.05 -3.78 -2.87
N ASP A 37 -16.67 -4.31 -1.83
CA ASP A 37 -16.00 -5.23 -0.91
C ASP A 37 -16.06 -6.65 -1.46
N VAL A 38 -14.90 -7.27 -1.59
CA VAL A 38 -14.76 -8.66 -2.00
C VAL A 38 -14.30 -9.47 -0.80
N ASN A 39 -15.23 -10.17 -0.15
CA ASN A 39 -14.95 -10.94 1.04
C ASN A 39 -14.21 -12.22 0.66
N LEU A 40 -12.91 -12.25 0.79
CA LEU A 40 -12.06 -13.41 0.54
C LEU A 40 -11.80 -14.18 1.83
N LYS A 41 -11.80 -15.52 1.71
CA LYS A 41 -11.43 -16.43 2.78
C LYS A 41 -9.94 -16.32 3.08
N GLY A 42 -9.58 -16.40 4.37
CA GLY A 42 -8.19 -16.45 4.81
C GLY A 42 -7.63 -15.08 5.26
N LYS A 43 -8.49 -14.20 5.80
CA LYS A 43 -8.02 -13.00 6.48
C LYS A 43 -7.17 -13.38 7.70
N ALA A 44 -6.05 -12.69 7.91
CA ALA A 44 -5.16 -12.92 9.04
C ALA A 44 -5.90 -12.72 10.39
N SER A 45 -5.75 -13.67 11.30
CA SER A 45 -6.18 -13.53 12.69
C SER A 45 -5.27 -12.53 13.40
N LEU A 46 -5.80 -11.83 14.42
CA LEU A 46 -5.02 -10.85 15.21
C LEU A 46 -4.04 -11.56 16.16
N GLU A 47 -3.27 -12.49 15.62
CA GLU A 47 -2.26 -13.28 16.32
C GLU A 47 -0.94 -13.17 15.55
N SER A 48 0.16 -13.01 16.28
CA SER A 48 1.49 -12.92 15.67
C SER A 48 2.24 -14.25 15.82
N MET A 49 2.72 -14.77 14.70
CA MET A 49 3.61 -15.91 14.68
C MET A 49 5.05 -15.49 14.34
N GLN A 50 6.01 -16.24 14.84
CA GLN A 50 7.41 -16.03 14.48
C GLN A 50 7.70 -16.68 13.12
N THR A 51 8.40 -15.94 12.27
CA THR A 51 8.96 -16.47 11.04
C THR A 51 10.30 -17.16 11.29
N LYS A 52 10.73 -17.97 10.35
CA LYS A 52 12.08 -18.50 10.36
C LYS A 52 13.09 -17.34 10.28
N VAL A 53 14.19 -17.46 11.02
CA VAL A 53 15.28 -16.47 10.95
C VAL A 53 15.94 -16.55 9.59
N ALA A 54 15.85 -15.48 8.83
CA ALA A 54 16.44 -15.40 7.50
C ALA A 54 17.96 -15.16 7.58
N GLY A 55 18.72 -15.88 6.75
CA GLY A 55 20.15 -15.65 6.59
C GLY A 55 20.49 -14.66 5.49
N GLN A 56 19.63 -14.53 4.47
CA GLN A 56 19.85 -13.66 3.31
C GLN A 56 18.68 -12.71 3.13
N PHE A 57 18.96 -11.48 2.71
CA PHE A 57 17.98 -10.45 2.41
C PHE A 57 18.25 -9.84 1.05
N ALA A 58 17.23 -9.35 0.37
CA ALA A 58 17.39 -8.66 -0.90
C ALA A 58 16.60 -7.36 -0.95
N LEU A 59 17.21 -6.32 -1.51
CA LEU A 59 16.52 -5.11 -1.87
C LEU A 59 16.32 -5.07 -3.39
N ILE A 60 15.07 -4.87 -3.82
CA ILE A 60 14.64 -4.96 -5.21
C ILE A 60 14.40 -3.54 -5.74
N PRO A 61 15.15 -3.07 -6.75
CA PRO A 61 14.95 -1.72 -7.29
C PRO A 61 13.57 -1.49 -7.89
N ASP A 62 12.93 -2.53 -8.45
CA ASP A 62 11.60 -2.43 -9.06
C ASP A 62 10.49 -2.10 -8.04
N ASP A 63 10.72 -2.31 -6.73
CA ASP A 63 9.81 -1.88 -5.68
C ASP A 63 9.69 -0.34 -5.59
N PHE A 64 10.69 0.38 -6.11
CA PHE A 64 10.79 1.84 -6.08
C PHE A 64 10.58 2.41 -7.48
N TYR A 65 9.33 2.43 -7.90
CA TYR A 65 8.96 2.76 -9.28
C TYR A 65 9.37 4.18 -9.68
N GLY A 66 9.84 4.31 -10.92
CA GLY A 66 10.16 5.62 -11.54
C GLY A 66 11.59 6.12 -11.31
N MET A 67 12.40 5.44 -10.46
CA MET A 67 13.82 5.75 -10.29
C MET A 67 14.70 4.89 -11.23
N LYS A 68 15.93 5.32 -11.46
CA LYS A 68 16.95 4.60 -12.25
C LYS A 68 18.08 4.12 -11.31
N PRO A 69 18.15 2.81 -10.99
CA PRO A 69 19.09 2.32 -9.98
C PRO A 69 20.54 2.42 -10.45
N LYS A 70 21.40 2.98 -9.60
CA LYS A 70 22.85 2.91 -9.68
C LYS A 70 23.37 2.22 -8.42
N VAL A 71 23.84 0.98 -8.57
CA VAL A 71 24.42 0.21 -7.48
C VAL A 71 25.72 0.88 -7.04
N VAL A 72 25.91 1.04 -5.72
CA VAL A 72 27.07 1.70 -5.11
C VAL A 72 27.95 0.74 -4.30
N VAL A 73 27.56 -0.54 -4.22
CA VAL A 73 28.30 -1.62 -3.56
C VAL A 73 28.76 -2.67 -4.56
N LYS A 74 29.67 -3.54 -4.15
CA LYS A 74 30.15 -4.68 -4.92
C LYS A 74 29.97 -5.98 -4.11
N GLU A 75 29.95 -7.09 -4.80
CA GLU A 75 29.99 -8.41 -4.16
C GLU A 75 31.26 -8.53 -3.31
N GLY A 76 31.10 -8.99 -2.08
CA GLY A 76 32.14 -9.05 -1.05
C GLY A 76 32.22 -7.84 -0.13
N ASP A 77 31.55 -6.73 -0.43
CA ASP A 77 31.54 -5.57 0.45
C ASP A 77 30.78 -5.85 1.75
N ALA A 78 31.36 -5.44 2.88
CA ALA A 78 30.67 -5.44 4.16
C ALA A 78 29.76 -4.19 4.27
N VAL A 79 28.52 -4.39 4.72
CA VAL A 79 27.51 -3.32 4.89
C VAL A 79 26.88 -3.38 6.28
N LYS A 80 26.46 -2.22 6.77
CA LYS A 80 25.68 -2.05 7.99
C LYS A 80 24.23 -1.73 7.64
N VAL A 81 23.34 -1.88 8.61
CA VAL A 81 21.97 -1.38 8.49
C VAL A 81 22.02 0.13 8.23
N GLY A 82 21.39 0.57 7.14
CA GLY A 82 21.39 1.99 6.73
C GLY A 82 22.50 2.36 5.73
N ASP A 83 23.43 1.46 5.38
CA ASP A 83 24.35 1.69 4.27
C ASP A 83 23.63 1.59 2.93
N ALA A 84 23.93 2.49 2.01
CA ALA A 84 23.31 2.51 0.69
C ALA A 84 23.77 1.30 -0.15
N LEU A 85 22.81 0.56 -0.69
CA LEU A 85 23.02 -0.52 -1.66
C LEU A 85 22.98 0.02 -3.10
N PHE A 86 22.04 0.88 -3.37
CA PHE A 86 21.92 1.62 -4.62
C PHE A 86 21.31 2.99 -4.39
N VAL A 87 21.45 3.87 -5.36
CA VAL A 87 20.91 5.23 -5.36
C VAL A 87 20.14 5.48 -6.66
N ASP A 88 19.29 6.49 -6.69
CA ASP A 88 18.75 6.97 -7.96
C ASP A 88 19.87 7.64 -8.78
N LYS A 89 20.00 7.26 -10.05
CA LYS A 89 20.98 7.84 -10.95
C LYS A 89 20.71 9.33 -11.23
N SER A 90 19.44 9.72 -11.23
CA SER A 90 19.02 11.11 -11.49
C SER A 90 19.22 11.99 -10.26
N HIS A 91 18.96 11.46 -9.08
CA HIS A 91 19.08 12.11 -7.78
C HIS A 91 19.90 11.25 -6.82
N PRO A 92 21.26 11.27 -6.92
CA PRO A 92 22.14 10.38 -6.15
C PRO A 92 22.03 10.52 -4.63
N GLU A 93 21.45 11.59 -4.13
CA GLU A 93 21.10 11.80 -2.72
C GLU A 93 19.97 10.91 -2.24
N VAL A 94 19.11 10.40 -3.15
CA VAL A 94 18.06 9.43 -2.84
C VAL A 94 18.69 8.03 -2.78
N LYS A 95 18.85 7.54 -1.57
CA LYS A 95 19.49 6.27 -1.24
C LYS A 95 18.45 5.20 -0.96
N PHE A 96 18.84 3.95 -1.24
CA PHE A 96 18.10 2.74 -0.87
C PHE A 96 19.04 1.85 -0.07
N VAL A 97 18.69 1.59 1.18
CA VAL A 97 19.66 1.14 2.19
C VAL A 97 19.44 -0.30 2.63
N SER A 98 20.50 -0.93 3.10
CA SER A 98 20.47 -2.29 3.61
C SER A 98 19.59 -2.41 4.86
N PRO A 99 18.67 -3.40 4.91
CA PRO A 99 17.88 -3.71 6.11
C PRO A 99 18.66 -4.47 7.17
N VAL A 100 19.82 -5.02 6.83
CA VAL A 100 20.65 -5.87 7.71
C VAL A 100 22.13 -5.49 7.63
N SER A 101 22.91 -5.82 8.67
CA SER A 101 24.36 -5.84 8.57
C SER A 101 24.82 -7.19 8.05
N GLY A 102 25.92 -7.19 7.26
CA GLY A 102 26.43 -8.41 6.68
C GLY A 102 27.32 -8.17 5.47
N THR A 103 27.33 -9.11 4.54
CA THR A 103 28.16 -9.07 3.32
C THR A 103 27.25 -9.11 2.08
N VAL A 104 27.53 -8.24 1.12
CA VAL A 104 26.87 -8.27 -0.20
C VAL A 104 27.34 -9.52 -0.95
N THR A 105 26.42 -10.43 -1.23
CA THR A 105 26.76 -11.72 -1.88
C THR A 105 26.44 -11.74 -3.35
N LEU A 106 25.44 -10.99 -3.81
CA LEU A 106 25.04 -10.98 -5.20
C LEU A 106 24.44 -9.63 -5.62
N VAL A 107 24.90 -9.12 -6.75
CA VAL A 107 24.25 -8.05 -7.50
C VAL A 107 23.63 -8.66 -8.75
N GLU A 108 22.39 -9.14 -8.61
CA GLU A 108 21.70 -9.84 -9.69
C GLU A 108 21.33 -8.89 -10.82
N ARG A 109 21.67 -9.29 -12.05
CA ARG A 109 21.39 -8.51 -13.25
C ARG A 109 20.64 -9.36 -14.27
N GLY A 110 19.52 -8.82 -14.75
CA GLY A 110 18.73 -9.39 -15.83
C GLY A 110 19.15 -8.90 -17.21
N GLU A 111 18.23 -8.99 -18.14
CA GLU A 111 18.42 -8.51 -19.50
C GLU A 111 18.86 -7.04 -19.54
N ARG A 112 19.65 -6.67 -20.53
CA ARG A 112 20.20 -5.31 -20.72
C ARG A 112 20.89 -4.75 -19.45
N ARG A 113 21.41 -5.63 -18.59
CA ARG A 113 22.06 -5.30 -17.32
C ARG A 113 21.14 -4.59 -16.30
N LYS A 114 19.82 -4.73 -16.43
CA LYS A 114 18.87 -4.26 -15.44
C LYS A 114 19.20 -4.89 -14.08
N VAL A 115 19.32 -4.07 -13.02
CA VAL A 115 19.52 -4.57 -11.66
C VAL A 115 18.19 -5.17 -11.18
N MET A 116 18.21 -6.47 -10.87
CA MET A 116 17.03 -7.20 -10.40
C MET A 116 16.97 -7.23 -8.87
N SER A 117 18.09 -7.49 -8.22
CA SER A 117 18.20 -7.49 -6.76
C SER A 117 19.64 -7.22 -6.30
N VAL A 118 19.79 -6.69 -5.09
CA VAL A 118 21.05 -6.65 -4.36
C VAL A 118 20.86 -7.48 -3.10
N ARG A 119 21.62 -8.57 -2.96
CA ARG A 119 21.48 -9.53 -1.87
C ARG A 119 22.57 -9.37 -0.84
N VAL A 120 22.19 -9.47 0.42
CA VAL A 120 23.06 -9.34 1.58
C VAL A 120 22.87 -10.55 2.47
N ASP A 121 23.95 -11.28 2.77
CA ASP A 121 23.96 -12.32 3.79
C ASP A 121 24.14 -11.66 5.16
N ALA A 122 23.15 -11.84 6.03
CA ALA A 122 23.13 -11.21 7.33
C ALA A 122 24.15 -11.86 8.28
N ASP A 123 24.91 -11.04 9.02
CA ASP A 123 25.85 -11.50 10.05
C ASP A 123 25.20 -11.68 11.43
N GLY A 124 23.94 -11.37 11.57
CA GLY A 124 23.16 -11.46 12.81
C GLY A 124 23.48 -10.40 13.86
N LYS A 125 24.44 -9.50 13.63
CA LYS A 125 24.86 -8.48 14.60
C LYS A 125 23.99 -7.24 14.60
N GLN A 126 23.33 -6.95 13.46
CA GLN A 126 22.51 -5.77 13.23
C GLN A 126 23.25 -4.45 13.55
N GLU A 127 24.53 -4.38 13.17
CA GLU A 127 25.29 -3.14 13.25
C GLU A 127 24.65 -2.07 12.36
N ALA A 128 24.34 -0.90 12.91
CA ALA A 128 23.63 0.15 12.21
C ALA A 128 24.43 1.46 12.15
N VAL A 129 24.28 2.16 11.03
CA VAL A 129 24.75 3.55 10.89
C VAL A 129 23.91 4.45 11.80
N SER A 130 24.56 5.45 12.42
CA SER A 130 23.89 6.45 13.22
C SER A 130 23.77 7.76 12.45
N PHE A 131 22.58 8.32 12.43
CA PHE A 131 22.23 9.56 11.75
C PHE A 131 21.93 10.64 12.79
N THR A 132 22.52 11.82 12.63
CA THR A 132 22.42 12.95 13.58
C THR A 132 21.98 14.26 12.91
N GLU A 133 21.63 14.20 11.63
CA GLU A 133 21.15 15.36 10.88
C GLU A 133 19.87 15.95 11.52
N LYS A 134 19.77 17.28 11.58
CA LYS A 134 18.64 17.99 12.21
C LYS A 134 17.59 18.47 11.19
N ASP A 135 18.01 18.68 9.96
CA ASP A 135 17.09 19.02 8.88
C ASP A 135 16.26 17.78 8.51
N PRO A 136 14.92 17.86 8.58
CA PRO A 136 14.08 16.69 8.34
C PRO A 136 14.27 16.05 6.98
N LEU A 137 14.36 16.85 5.92
CA LEU A 137 14.50 16.35 4.55
C LEU A 137 15.87 15.68 4.35
N LYS A 138 16.93 16.33 4.83
CA LYS A 138 18.30 15.78 4.74
C LYS A 138 18.43 14.51 5.56
N LEU A 139 17.83 14.44 6.75
CA LEU A 139 17.82 13.23 7.57
C LEU A 139 17.20 12.05 6.82
N LEU A 140 16.06 12.26 6.14
CA LEU A 140 15.40 11.23 5.36
C LEU A 140 16.21 10.82 4.12
N LEU A 141 16.88 11.75 3.46
CA LEU A 141 17.77 11.47 2.34
C LEU A 141 19.01 10.66 2.77
N GLU A 142 19.68 11.10 3.85
CA GLU A 142 20.86 10.41 4.36
C GLU A 142 20.58 9.00 4.83
N SER A 143 19.45 8.81 5.52
CA SER A 143 19.02 7.51 6.06
C SER A 143 18.41 6.56 5.03
N GLY A 144 18.14 7.04 3.80
CA GLY A 144 17.49 6.27 2.75
C GLY A 144 15.97 6.12 2.92
N LEU A 145 15.36 6.70 3.96
CA LEU A 145 13.91 6.65 4.16
C LEU A 145 13.15 7.57 3.20
N PHE A 146 13.83 8.53 2.57
CA PHE A 146 13.21 9.33 1.50
C PHE A 146 12.74 8.48 0.32
N GLY A 147 13.42 7.39 0.01
CA GLY A 147 13.02 6.46 -1.06
C GLY A 147 11.62 5.85 -0.91
N PHE A 148 11.04 5.91 0.29
CA PHE A 148 9.67 5.45 0.55
C PHE A 148 8.59 6.49 0.23
N PHE A 149 8.96 7.74 -0.06
CA PHE A 149 7.99 8.70 -0.59
C PHE A 149 7.64 8.40 -2.04
N ARG A 150 6.35 8.41 -2.32
CA ARG A 150 5.82 8.48 -3.68
C ARG A 150 5.25 9.86 -3.95
N MET A 151 5.42 10.36 -5.16
CA MET A 151 4.81 11.62 -5.58
C MET A 151 3.60 11.38 -6.48
N ARG A 152 2.62 12.23 -6.33
CA ARG A 152 1.52 12.43 -7.29
C ARG A 152 1.69 13.82 -7.91
N PRO A 153 1.47 14.00 -9.18
CA PRO A 153 1.10 13.02 -10.20
C PRO A 153 2.19 11.97 -10.46
N TYR A 154 1.86 10.99 -11.28
CA TYR A 154 2.71 9.91 -11.84
C TYR A 154 2.92 8.69 -10.94
N ASP A 155 2.72 8.76 -9.63
CA ASP A 155 2.93 7.65 -8.70
C ASP A 155 4.31 6.99 -8.86
N VAL A 156 5.34 7.77 -8.66
CA VAL A 156 6.76 7.39 -8.72
C VAL A 156 7.47 7.82 -7.44
N VAL A 157 8.70 7.37 -7.22
CA VAL A 157 9.55 7.88 -6.13
C VAL A 157 9.62 9.40 -6.21
N ALA A 158 9.46 10.07 -5.08
CA ALA A 158 9.44 11.53 -5.00
C ALA A 158 10.76 12.15 -5.45
N ASN A 159 10.68 13.34 -6.05
CA ASN A 159 11.85 14.16 -6.37
C ASN A 159 12.18 15.05 -5.15
N PRO A 160 13.39 14.98 -4.59
CA PRO A 160 13.76 15.76 -3.41
C PRO A 160 13.82 17.28 -3.66
N GLU A 161 13.89 17.73 -4.91
CA GLU A 161 13.86 19.14 -5.28
C GLU A 161 12.45 19.74 -5.29
N ASP A 162 11.41 18.89 -5.35
CA ASP A 162 10.03 19.35 -5.36
C ASP A 162 9.59 19.82 -3.97
N LYS A 163 8.69 20.80 -3.96
CA LYS A 163 8.01 21.24 -2.75
C LYS A 163 6.58 20.70 -2.74
N PRO A 164 6.29 19.66 -1.96
CA PRO A 164 4.96 19.10 -1.95
C PRO A 164 3.96 20.09 -1.31
N LYS A 165 2.77 20.17 -1.91
CA LYS A 165 1.61 20.88 -1.36
C LYS A 165 1.19 20.29 -0.01
N ALA A 166 1.22 18.96 0.09
CA ALA A 166 0.90 18.21 1.28
C ALA A 166 1.56 16.82 1.24
N ILE A 167 1.59 16.15 2.41
CA ILE A 167 1.95 14.74 2.56
C ILE A 167 0.71 14.00 3.01
N PHE A 168 0.31 12.96 2.27
CA PHE A 168 -0.82 12.10 2.62
C PHE A 168 -0.34 10.76 3.15
N VAL A 169 -0.95 10.35 4.26
CA VAL A 169 -0.73 9.04 4.90
C VAL A 169 -2.07 8.36 5.06
N SER A 170 -2.25 7.19 4.45
CA SER A 170 -3.42 6.35 4.70
C SER A 170 -3.11 5.32 5.77
N ALA A 171 -3.84 5.37 6.89
CA ALA A 171 -3.68 4.45 8.01
C ALA A 171 -4.61 3.23 7.94
N PHE A 172 -5.19 2.95 6.79
CA PHE A 172 -5.94 1.73 6.55
C PHE A 172 -5.89 1.31 5.09
N ASN A 173 -6.08 0.03 4.86
CA ASN A 173 -6.24 -0.54 3.53
C ASN A 173 -7.58 -1.27 3.49
N SER A 174 -8.43 -0.92 2.54
CA SER A 174 -9.76 -1.51 2.36
C SER A 174 -9.80 -2.66 1.35
N MET A 175 -8.65 -3.01 0.77
CA MET A 175 -8.55 -4.11 -0.19
C MET A 175 -8.73 -5.48 0.49
N PRO A 176 -9.18 -6.49 -0.24
CA PRO A 176 -9.37 -7.84 0.31
C PRO A 176 -8.08 -8.40 0.89
N LEU A 177 -8.15 -9.02 2.06
CA LEU A 177 -7.04 -9.65 2.79
C LEU A 177 -5.93 -8.70 3.24
N ALA A 178 -6.11 -7.40 3.09
CA ALA A 178 -5.14 -6.40 3.54
C ALA A 178 -4.92 -6.45 5.05
N ALA A 179 -3.71 -6.07 5.47
CA ALA A 179 -3.34 -5.98 6.87
C ALA A 179 -4.18 -4.92 7.60
N ASP A 180 -4.51 -5.19 8.86
CA ASP A 180 -5.14 -4.24 9.77
C ASP A 180 -4.06 -3.37 10.42
N PHE A 181 -4.00 -2.11 10.02
CA PHE A 181 -2.97 -1.21 10.53
C PHE A 181 -3.15 -0.89 12.03
N GLU A 182 -4.36 -0.92 12.56
CA GLU A 182 -4.57 -0.72 14.00
C GLU A 182 -3.89 -1.82 14.82
N TYR A 183 -3.93 -3.07 14.34
CA TYR A 183 -3.17 -4.17 14.94
C TYR A 183 -1.65 -3.98 14.78
N VAL A 184 -1.20 -3.60 13.58
CA VAL A 184 0.22 -3.36 13.28
C VAL A 184 0.79 -2.23 14.14
N LEU A 185 0.01 -1.19 14.39
CA LEU A 185 0.39 -0.02 15.20
C LEU A 185 0.63 -0.38 16.67
N GLY A 186 -0.01 -1.43 17.17
CA GLY A 186 0.04 -1.83 18.58
C GLY A 186 1.47 -1.93 19.12
N GLY A 187 1.77 -1.12 20.16
CA GLY A 187 3.09 -1.01 20.78
C GLY A 187 4.12 -0.13 20.04
N GLN A 188 3.70 0.56 18.96
CA GLN A 188 4.54 1.44 18.12
C GLN A 188 3.93 2.86 17.98
N GLU A 189 3.03 3.23 18.87
CA GLU A 189 2.26 4.48 18.80
C GLU A 189 3.18 5.71 18.93
N LYS A 190 4.26 5.60 19.74
CA LYS A 190 5.25 6.66 19.92
C LYS A 190 6.06 6.90 18.66
N GLU A 191 6.46 5.82 18.02
CA GLU A 191 7.20 5.85 16.76
C GLU A 191 6.33 6.46 15.66
N PHE A 192 5.08 6.04 15.54
CA PHE A 192 4.15 6.59 14.57
C PHE A 192 3.96 8.11 14.77
N GLN A 193 3.69 8.55 16.00
CA GLN A 193 3.54 9.98 16.29
C GLN A 193 4.83 10.77 16.02
N ALA A 194 6.01 10.23 16.36
CA ALA A 194 7.28 10.88 16.07
C ALA A 194 7.52 11.01 14.56
N GLY A 195 7.11 10.01 13.77
CA GLY A 195 7.15 10.05 12.32
C GLY A 195 6.24 11.14 11.76
N ILE A 196 4.97 11.19 12.15
CA ILE A 196 4.02 12.24 11.75
C ILE A 196 4.59 13.62 12.08
N SER A 197 5.13 13.82 13.29
CA SER A 197 5.69 15.10 13.73
C SER A 197 6.95 15.51 12.94
N LEU A 198 7.74 14.56 12.43
CA LEU A 198 8.83 14.87 11.52
C LEU A 198 8.30 15.29 10.15
N LEU A 199 7.35 14.55 9.57
CA LEU A 199 6.76 14.84 8.26
C LEU A 199 6.08 16.21 8.25
N ALA A 200 5.42 16.59 9.35
CA ALA A 200 4.78 17.90 9.50
C ALA A 200 5.73 19.09 9.44
N LYS A 201 7.03 18.87 9.63
CA LYS A 201 8.05 19.91 9.43
C LYS A 201 8.43 20.11 7.96
N ILE A 202 8.11 19.15 7.09
CA ILE A 202 8.39 19.21 5.66
C ILE A 202 7.20 19.84 4.93
N ALA A 203 5.98 19.34 5.16
CA ALA A 203 4.75 19.86 4.57
C ALA A 203 3.54 19.53 5.45
N LYS A 204 2.37 20.10 5.11
CA LYS A 204 1.10 19.79 5.77
C LYS A 204 0.81 18.29 5.65
N VAL A 205 0.52 17.61 6.78
CA VAL A 205 0.21 16.18 6.79
C VAL A 205 -1.30 15.95 6.88
N HIS A 206 -1.83 15.12 5.98
CA HIS A 206 -3.17 14.59 6.03
C HIS A 206 -3.12 13.10 6.39
N LEU A 207 -3.82 12.72 7.45
CA LEU A 207 -3.94 11.35 7.92
C LEU A 207 -5.35 10.84 7.63
N GLY A 208 -5.46 9.87 6.73
CA GLY A 208 -6.72 9.17 6.44
C GLY A 208 -6.88 7.94 7.33
N ILE A 209 -7.99 7.88 8.07
CA ILE A 209 -8.35 6.74 8.92
C ILE A 209 -9.71 6.17 8.54
N SER A 210 -9.94 4.89 8.85
CA SER A 210 -11.25 4.26 8.67
C SER A 210 -12.20 4.63 9.83
N ALA A 211 -13.49 4.76 9.52
CA ALA A 211 -14.54 4.92 10.53
C ALA A 211 -14.63 3.74 11.53
N GLN A 212 -13.97 2.63 11.23
CA GLN A 212 -13.93 1.44 12.10
C GLN A 212 -12.74 1.45 13.07
N GLN A 213 -11.75 2.31 12.83
CA GLN A 213 -10.56 2.43 13.68
C GLN A 213 -10.84 3.33 14.88
N VAL A 214 -10.45 2.89 16.06
CA VAL A 214 -10.75 3.55 17.34
C VAL A 214 -9.50 3.82 18.18
N ALA A 215 -8.30 3.37 17.75
CA ALA A 215 -7.08 3.57 18.50
C ALA A 215 -6.76 5.07 18.68
N PRO A 216 -6.51 5.54 19.93
CA PRO A 216 -6.20 6.96 20.20
C PRO A 216 -5.00 7.48 19.41
N ALA A 217 -4.03 6.62 19.11
CA ALA A 217 -2.87 6.99 18.30
C ALA A 217 -3.24 7.40 16.86
N LEU A 218 -4.42 7.02 16.37
CA LEU A 218 -4.96 7.41 15.07
C LEU A 218 -5.98 8.53 15.20
N THR A 219 -6.92 8.41 16.14
CA THR A 219 -8.03 9.37 16.31
C THR A 219 -7.60 10.70 16.91
N ASP A 220 -6.53 10.70 17.70
CA ASP A 220 -5.99 11.86 18.43
C ASP A 220 -4.56 12.21 18.00
N ALA A 221 -4.09 11.72 16.82
CA ALA A 221 -2.78 12.01 16.28
C ALA A 221 -2.56 13.52 16.15
N LYS A 222 -1.37 13.96 16.57
CA LYS A 222 -1.00 15.40 16.57
C LYS A 222 -0.19 15.73 15.31
N ASP A 223 -0.10 17.02 15.02
CA ASP A 223 0.68 17.58 13.89
C ASP A 223 0.17 17.13 12.51
N CYS A 224 -1.08 16.67 12.40
CA CYS A 224 -1.72 16.29 11.16
C CYS A 224 -3.20 16.67 11.14
N THR A 225 -3.79 16.70 9.95
CA THR A 225 -5.22 16.83 9.76
C THR A 225 -5.81 15.45 9.55
N ILE A 226 -6.64 14.98 10.48
CA ILE A 226 -7.28 13.68 10.42
C ILE A 226 -8.56 13.78 9.61
N THR A 227 -8.74 12.86 8.65
CA THR A 227 -10.00 12.69 7.90
C THR A 227 -10.44 11.23 8.01
N ILE A 228 -11.72 11.05 8.35
CA ILE A 228 -12.32 9.73 8.54
C ILE A 228 -13.05 9.32 7.26
N PHE A 229 -12.75 8.14 6.76
CA PHE A 229 -13.38 7.57 5.58
C PHE A 229 -14.30 6.41 5.97
N ASP A 230 -15.53 6.45 5.49
CA ASP A 230 -16.55 5.43 5.70
C ASP A 230 -17.06 4.96 4.34
N GLY A 231 -16.70 3.74 3.95
CA GLY A 231 -17.12 3.18 2.66
C GLY A 231 -16.37 1.89 2.29
N PRO A 232 -16.81 1.26 1.19
CA PRO A 232 -16.20 0.03 0.68
C PRO A 232 -14.84 0.30 0.01
N ALA A 233 -14.14 -0.78 -0.37
CA ALA A 233 -12.93 -0.66 -1.20
C ALA A 233 -13.26 0.08 -2.52
N PRO A 234 -12.43 1.06 -2.93
CA PRO A 234 -11.07 1.39 -2.51
C PRO A 234 -10.96 2.59 -1.54
N ALA A 235 -11.81 2.73 -0.52
CA ALA A 235 -11.79 3.85 0.43
C ALA A 235 -10.42 4.08 1.09
N GLY A 236 -9.62 3.00 1.26
CA GLY A 236 -8.28 3.03 1.83
C GLY A 236 -7.19 3.52 0.88
N ASN A 237 -7.45 3.65 -0.42
CA ASN A 237 -6.45 4.13 -1.36
C ASN A 237 -6.15 5.60 -1.13
N VAL A 238 -4.87 5.93 -1.08
CA VAL A 238 -4.45 7.31 -0.84
C VAL A 238 -4.88 8.26 -1.97
N GLY A 239 -4.99 7.79 -3.22
CA GLY A 239 -5.52 8.57 -4.35
C GLY A 239 -6.96 9.00 -4.13
N VAL A 240 -7.82 8.11 -3.62
CA VAL A 240 -9.20 8.41 -3.24
C VAL A 240 -9.25 9.47 -2.14
N GLN A 241 -8.35 9.36 -1.15
CA GLN A 241 -8.28 10.31 -0.05
C GLN A 241 -7.83 11.70 -0.52
N ILE A 242 -6.82 11.77 -1.39
CA ILE A 242 -6.35 13.02 -2.00
C ILE A 242 -7.49 13.69 -2.77
N ASN A 243 -8.18 12.96 -3.66
CA ASN A 243 -9.27 13.49 -4.47
C ASN A 243 -10.39 14.13 -3.64
N HIS A 244 -10.68 13.59 -2.45
CA HIS A 244 -11.76 14.11 -1.59
C HIS A 244 -11.32 15.22 -0.62
N VAL A 245 -10.03 15.28 -0.27
CA VAL A 245 -9.53 16.21 0.77
C VAL A 245 -8.86 17.43 0.17
N ASP A 246 -7.97 17.22 -0.79
CA ASP A 246 -7.19 18.28 -1.43
C ASP A 246 -6.71 17.80 -2.82
N PRO A 247 -7.59 17.85 -3.83
CA PRO A 247 -7.30 17.37 -5.19
C PRO A 247 -6.08 18.02 -5.81
N ILE A 248 -5.41 17.30 -6.70
CA ILE A 248 -4.19 17.75 -7.37
C ILE A 248 -4.54 18.43 -8.67
N ASN A 249 -4.09 19.67 -8.82
CA ASN A 249 -4.18 20.41 -10.07
C ASN A 249 -2.87 20.29 -10.88
N LYS A 250 -2.93 20.62 -12.18
CA LYS A 250 -1.74 20.66 -13.04
C LYS A 250 -0.66 21.56 -12.45
N GLY A 251 0.55 21.03 -12.30
CA GLY A 251 1.70 21.75 -11.71
C GLY A 251 1.80 21.65 -10.18
N GLU A 252 0.84 21.05 -9.50
CA GLU A 252 0.95 20.76 -8.07
C GLU A 252 1.57 19.37 -7.86
N VAL A 253 2.30 19.22 -6.75
CA VAL A 253 2.91 17.96 -6.32
C VAL A 253 2.43 17.63 -4.91
N VAL A 254 2.05 16.39 -4.69
CA VAL A 254 1.69 15.83 -3.39
C VAL A 254 2.57 14.60 -3.15
N TRP A 255 3.09 14.47 -1.93
CA TRP A 255 3.81 13.27 -1.54
C TRP A 255 2.89 12.33 -0.75
N THR A 256 3.13 11.05 -0.89
CA THR A 256 2.44 10.02 -0.13
C THR A 256 3.46 9.10 0.53
N MET A 257 3.12 8.58 1.71
CA MET A 257 3.91 7.59 2.43
C MET A 257 2.97 6.58 3.09
N GLY A 258 3.33 5.32 3.10
CA GLY A 258 2.56 4.29 3.82
C GLY A 258 2.64 4.51 5.34
N ALA A 259 1.60 4.12 6.06
CA ALA A 259 1.56 4.33 7.50
C ALA A 259 2.62 3.51 8.28
N GLU A 260 3.02 2.33 7.78
CA GLU A 260 4.14 1.58 8.35
C GLU A 260 5.49 2.27 8.10
N GLU A 261 5.68 2.89 6.95
CA GLU A 261 6.89 3.63 6.64
C GLU A 261 7.02 4.87 7.54
N VAL A 262 5.91 5.46 7.97
CA VAL A 262 5.90 6.51 9.01
C VAL A 262 6.46 5.98 10.33
N ILE A 263 6.21 4.72 10.69
CA ILE A 263 6.82 4.09 11.88
C ILE A 263 8.35 3.97 11.68
N PHE A 264 8.85 3.65 10.47
CA PHE A 264 10.30 3.63 10.21
C PHE A 264 10.92 5.01 10.43
N VAL A 265 10.27 6.06 9.94
CA VAL A 265 10.68 7.45 10.16
C VAL A 265 10.71 7.77 11.66
N GLY A 266 9.68 7.37 12.40
CA GLY A 266 9.64 7.60 13.85
C GLY A 266 10.73 6.88 14.63
N ARG A 267 11.04 5.63 14.27
CA ARG A 267 12.17 4.89 14.86
C ARG A 267 13.50 5.60 14.60
N LEU A 268 13.71 6.11 13.38
CA LEU A 268 14.88 6.92 13.05
C LEU A 268 14.97 8.16 13.94
N VAL A 269 13.87 8.90 14.11
CA VAL A 269 13.82 10.09 14.97
C VAL A 269 14.16 9.78 16.41
N LEU A 270 13.64 8.68 16.96
CA LEU A 270 13.80 8.32 18.36
C LEU A 270 15.15 7.68 18.67
N THR A 271 15.74 6.95 17.71
CA THR A 271 16.95 6.14 17.96
C THR A 271 18.19 6.63 17.21
N GLY A 272 18.03 7.48 16.21
CA GLY A 272 19.09 7.86 15.27
C GLY A 272 19.53 6.75 14.32
N LYS A 273 18.78 5.64 14.23
CA LYS A 273 19.13 4.46 13.42
C LYS A 273 17.96 4.02 12.57
N VAL A 274 18.26 3.50 11.38
CA VAL A 274 17.26 2.89 10.51
C VAL A 274 16.89 1.52 11.07
N ASN A 275 15.58 1.24 11.06
CA ASN A 275 15.04 -0.08 11.37
C ASN A 275 13.84 -0.35 10.48
N LEU A 276 14.02 -1.23 9.49
CA LEU A 276 13.03 -1.61 8.48
C LEU A 276 12.23 -2.86 8.86
N ALA A 277 12.14 -3.17 10.16
CA ALA A 277 11.27 -4.22 10.67
C ALA A 277 9.80 -3.78 10.53
N ARG A 278 8.97 -4.69 10.02
CA ARG A 278 7.53 -4.47 9.84
C ARG A 278 6.71 -5.67 10.30
N THR A 279 5.43 -5.45 10.53
CA THR A 279 4.46 -6.51 10.84
C THR A 279 3.53 -6.67 9.65
N ILE A 280 3.61 -7.82 8.96
CA ILE A 280 2.80 -8.09 7.78
C ILE A 280 1.70 -9.12 8.08
N ALA A 281 0.63 -9.10 7.30
CA ALA A 281 -0.35 -10.17 7.29
C ALA A 281 0.11 -11.30 6.35
N VAL A 282 0.09 -12.54 6.82
CA VAL A 282 0.20 -13.75 5.99
C VAL A 282 -1.20 -14.29 5.82
N ALA A 283 -1.78 -14.10 4.63
CA ALA A 283 -3.20 -14.26 4.39
C ALA A 283 -3.49 -15.08 3.12
N GLY A 284 -4.75 -15.45 2.93
CA GLY A 284 -5.19 -16.17 1.74
C GLY A 284 -5.77 -17.54 2.06
N SER A 285 -6.59 -18.06 1.15
CA SER A 285 -7.33 -19.30 1.33
C SER A 285 -6.44 -20.56 1.41
N GLU A 286 -5.19 -20.45 0.96
CA GLU A 286 -4.22 -21.55 0.94
C GLU A 286 -3.17 -21.43 2.05
N VAL A 287 -3.28 -20.44 2.94
CA VAL A 287 -2.53 -20.38 4.19
C VAL A 287 -3.26 -21.24 5.23
N LYS A 288 -2.54 -22.15 5.88
CA LYS A 288 -3.14 -23.08 6.88
C LYS A 288 -3.71 -22.32 8.08
N GLU A 289 -2.93 -21.41 8.62
CA GLU A 289 -3.28 -20.55 9.75
C GLU A 289 -2.95 -19.10 9.40
N PRO A 290 -3.89 -18.33 8.82
CA PRO A 290 -3.65 -16.94 8.50
C PRO A 290 -3.35 -16.11 9.77
N HIS A 291 -2.22 -15.40 9.79
CA HIS A 291 -1.67 -14.74 10.97
C HIS A 291 -0.87 -13.48 10.61
N TYR A 292 -0.41 -12.76 11.62
CA TYR A 292 0.59 -11.70 11.45
C TYR A 292 2.01 -12.21 11.73
N ALA A 293 2.99 -11.66 11.02
CA ALA A 293 4.39 -12.01 11.17
C ALA A 293 5.26 -10.76 11.26
N LYS A 294 6.23 -10.76 12.19
CA LYS A 294 7.27 -9.73 12.24
C LYS A 294 8.41 -10.12 11.32
N VAL A 295 8.70 -9.25 10.36
CA VAL A 295 9.67 -9.50 9.28
C VAL A 295 10.53 -8.25 9.07
N LEU A 296 11.61 -8.41 8.30
CA LEU A 296 12.39 -7.29 7.76
C LEU A 296 12.09 -7.12 6.26
N VAL A 297 12.14 -5.91 5.76
CA VAL A 297 12.09 -5.63 4.32
C VAL A 297 13.13 -6.50 3.61
N GLY A 298 12.74 -7.11 2.50
CA GLY A 298 13.63 -7.97 1.72
C GLY A 298 13.86 -9.37 2.29
N GLN A 299 13.08 -9.81 3.29
CA GLN A 299 13.15 -11.18 3.81
C GLN A 299 12.68 -12.19 2.75
N PRO A 300 13.30 -13.41 2.64
CA PRO A 300 12.83 -14.43 1.72
C PRO A 300 11.38 -14.84 1.97
N ILE A 301 10.59 -14.94 0.92
CA ILE A 301 9.19 -15.38 1.00
C ILE A 301 9.09 -16.79 1.60
N ASN A 302 10.00 -17.70 1.25
CA ASN A 302 10.04 -19.05 1.78
C ASN A 302 10.12 -19.11 3.32
N ASP A 303 10.84 -18.17 3.94
CA ASP A 303 10.95 -18.10 5.39
C ASP A 303 9.68 -17.52 6.06
N ILE A 304 8.93 -16.72 5.32
CA ILE A 304 7.66 -16.14 5.77
C ILE A 304 6.53 -17.17 5.74
N VAL A 305 6.42 -17.93 4.63
CA VAL A 305 5.34 -18.91 4.44
C VAL A 305 5.70 -20.34 4.85
N ALA A 306 6.87 -20.52 5.49
CA ALA A 306 7.39 -21.82 5.91
C ALA A 306 6.35 -22.60 6.73
N ASN A 307 6.06 -23.86 6.35
CA ASN A 307 5.08 -24.74 6.97
C ASN A 307 3.61 -24.26 6.91
N GLN A 308 3.34 -23.08 6.38
CA GLN A 308 2.00 -22.49 6.31
C GLN A 308 1.26 -22.79 5.01
N ILE A 309 1.93 -23.31 4.01
CA ILE A 309 1.36 -23.64 2.71
C ILE A 309 1.52 -25.14 2.39
N ASP A 310 0.71 -25.65 1.47
CA ASP A 310 0.85 -27.01 0.95
C ASP A 310 1.72 -26.99 -0.31
N GLU A 311 2.90 -27.56 -0.22
CA GLU A 311 3.88 -27.57 -1.31
C GLU A 311 3.47 -28.42 -2.53
N ASN A 312 2.49 -29.31 -2.37
CA ASN A 312 2.01 -30.17 -3.46
C ASN A 312 0.94 -29.50 -4.33
N LYS A 313 0.47 -28.30 -3.96
CA LYS A 313 -0.54 -27.55 -4.71
C LYS A 313 0.10 -26.51 -5.62
N SER A 314 -0.57 -26.23 -6.74
CA SER A 314 -0.24 -25.08 -7.58
C SER A 314 -0.79 -23.81 -6.93
N LEU A 315 0.11 -22.98 -6.40
CA LEU A 315 -0.24 -21.81 -5.60
C LEU A 315 0.29 -20.52 -6.24
N ARG A 316 -0.52 -19.48 -6.15
CA ARG A 316 -0.10 -18.13 -6.44
C ARG A 316 0.29 -17.42 -5.14
N ILE A 317 1.57 -17.08 -5.01
CA ILE A 317 2.08 -16.25 -3.93
C ILE A 317 2.17 -14.81 -4.43
N ILE A 318 1.69 -13.88 -3.63
CA ILE A 318 1.57 -12.46 -3.99
C ILE A 318 2.23 -11.61 -2.91
N ASN A 319 3.17 -10.75 -3.29
CA ASN A 319 3.61 -9.63 -2.48
C ASN A 319 2.51 -8.57 -2.48
N GLY A 320 1.79 -8.42 -1.37
CA GLY A 320 0.62 -7.56 -1.26
C GLY A 320 -0.71 -8.33 -1.33
N ASN A 321 -1.79 -7.60 -1.56
CA ASN A 321 -3.14 -8.15 -1.66
C ASN A 321 -3.47 -8.63 -3.10
N PRO A 322 -4.56 -9.41 -3.28
CA PRO A 322 -4.89 -9.96 -4.60
C PRO A 322 -5.25 -8.94 -5.68
N MET A 323 -5.52 -7.67 -5.32
CA MET A 323 -6.00 -6.66 -6.26
C MET A 323 -4.87 -5.81 -6.87
N VAL A 324 -3.85 -5.48 -6.05
CA VAL A 324 -2.74 -4.60 -6.46
C VAL A 324 -1.37 -5.24 -6.27
N GLY A 325 -1.31 -6.40 -5.63
CA GLY A 325 -0.04 -7.08 -5.33
C GLY A 325 0.63 -7.68 -6.56
N VAL A 326 1.91 -7.97 -6.44
CA VAL A 326 2.75 -8.52 -7.49
C VAL A 326 3.00 -10.01 -7.25
N LYS A 327 2.80 -10.84 -8.30
CA LYS A 327 3.14 -12.27 -8.22
C LYS A 327 4.61 -12.45 -7.87
N THR A 328 4.86 -13.31 -6.90
CA THR A 328 6.22 -13.71 -6.50
C THR A 328 6.33 -15.23 -6.43
N SER A 329 7.51 -15.75 -6.16
CA SER A 329 7.76 -17.17 -5.92
C SER A 329 8.28 -17.39 -4.49
N LYS A 330 8.43 -18.66 -4.09
CA LYS A 330 9.06 -19.00 -2.81
C LYS A 330 10.51 -18.51 -2.71
N GLU A 331 11.21 -18.49 -3.83
CA GLU A 331 12.60 -18.03 -3.95
C GLU A 331 12.72 -16.49 -3.99
N GLY A 332 11.56 -15.81 -4.10
CA GLY A 332 11.48 -14.36 -4.09
C GLY A 332 11.67 -13.78 -2.69
N PHE A 333 11.64 -12.46 -2.65
CA PHE A 333 11.83 -11.69 -1.42
C PHE A 333 10.62 -10.78 -1.17
N LEU A 334 10.42 -10.42 0.09
CA LEU A 334 9.38 -9.49 0.49
C LEU A 334 9.66 -8.11 -0.10
N ALA A 335 8.70 -7.59 -0.86
CA ALA A 335 8.81 -6.27 -1.46
C ALA A 335 8.84 -5.15 -0.40
N ALA A 336 9.53 -4.05 -0.73
CA ALA A 336 9.79 -2.96 0.22
C ALA A 336 8.51 -2.31 0.79
N HIS A 337 7.43 -2.29 0.01
CA HIS A 337 6.14 -1.69 0.40
C HIS A 337 5.05 -2.72 0.77
N ALA A 338 5.37 -4.02 0.77
CA ALA A 338 4.37 -5.06 1.04
C ALA A 338 3.97 -5.07 2.51
N THR A 339 2.69 -4.90 2.79
CA THR A 339 2.06 -4.99 4.12
C THR A 339 1.44 -6.36 4.36
N GLU A 340 1.31 -7.17 3.32
CA GLU A 340 0.84 -8.56 3.37
C GLU A 340 1.55 -9.44 2.36
N VAL A 341 1.56 -10.75 2.63
CA VAL A 341 1.84 -11.82 1.68
C VAL A 341 0.59 -12.66 1.56
N THR A 342 0.05 -12.73 0.35
CA THR A 342 -1.21 -13.47 0.09
C THR A 342 -0.95 -14.74 -0.69
N VAL A 343 -1.58 -15.85 -0.28
CA VAL A 343 -1.48 -17.13 -0.98
C VAL A 343 -2.88 -17.63 -1.36
N ILE A 344 -3.10 -17.79 -2.67
CA ILE A 344 -4.35 -18.26 -3.26
C ILE A 344 -4.08 -19.41 -4.24
N PRO A 345 -5.10 -20.21 -4.67
CA PRO A 345 -4.92 -21.18 -5.72
C PRO A 345 -4.49 -20.54 -7.04
N GLU A 346 -3.53 -21.13 -7.77
CA GLU A 346 -3.22 -20.73 -9.15
C GLU A 346 -4.39 -21.03 -10.08
N GLY A 347 -5.06 -22.18 -9.87
CA GLY A 347 -6.24 -22.58 -10.63
C GLY A 347 -5.94 -23.39 -11.90
N ASP A 348 -4.69 -23.82 -12.11
CA ASP A 348 -4.27 -24.58 -13.30
C ASP A 348 -4.87 -26.00 -13.35
N ASP A 349 -5.24 -26.53 -12.18
CA ASP A 349 -5.76 -27.88 -11.98
C ASP A 349 -7.29 -27.97 -12.02
N VAL A 350 -7.98 -26.85 -12.24
CA VAL A 350 -9.44 -26.79 -12.26
C VAL A 350 -9.97 -27.10 -13.67
N TYR A 351 -10.57 -28.28 -13.83
CA TYR A 351 -11.28 -28.68 -15.03
C TYR A 351 -12.80 -28.55 -14.85
N GLU A 352 -13.42 -27.67 -15.62
CA GLU A 352 -14.88 -27.42 -15.59
C GLU A 352 -15.54 -27.82 -16.89
N MET A 353 -16.08 -29.04 -16.93
CA MET A 353 -16.94 -29.47 -18.01
C MET A 353 -18.30 -28.78 -17.90
N LEU A 354 -18.76 -28.10 -18.97
CA LEU A 354 -20.01 -27.32 -19.00
C LEU A 354 -20.12 -26.25 -17.92
N GLY A 355 -19.00 -25.69 -17.45
CA GLY A 355 -18.97 -24.68 -16.39
C GLY A 355 -19.81 -23.43 -16.65
N TRP A 356 -20.12 -23.11 -17.91
CA TRP A 356 -20.96 -21.96 -18.29
C TRP A 356 -22.44 -22.07 -17.90
N ILE A 357 -22.96 -23.26 -17.64
CA ILE A 357 -24.31 -23.50 -17.10
C ILE A 357 -24.32 -23.83 -15.61
N ALA A 358 -23.18 -23.95 -14.99
CA ALA A 358 -23.09 -24.26 -13.56
C ALA A 358 -23.66 -23.13 -12.70
N PRO A 359 -24.44 -23.42 -11.63
CA PRO A 359 -25.04 -22.41 -10.76
C PRO A 359 -24.01 -21.62 -9.93
N ARG A 360 -22.78 -22.09 -9.81
CA ARG A 360 -21.61 -21.42 -9.20
C ARG A 360 -21.92 -20.74 -7.85
N LEU A 361 -22.56 -21.48 -6.96
CA LEU A 361 -22.95 -21.01 -5.63
C LEU A 361 -21.75 -20.63 -4.73
N LYS A 362 -20.55 -21.12 -5.05
CA LYS A 362 -19.32 -20.90 -4.26
C LYS A 362 -18.42 -19.78 -4.84
N GLU A 363 -18.79 -19.21 -5.97
CA GLU A 363 -17.99 -18.18 -6.63
C GLU A 363 -18.58 -16.79 -6.41
N PHE A 364 -17.71 -15.78 -6.29
CA PHE A 364 -18.11 -14.39 -6.19
C PHE A 364 -18.76 -13.91 -7.49
N SER A 365 -19.84 -13.14 -7.40
CA SER A 365 -20.53 -12.59 -8.56
C SER A 365 -20.76 -11.10 -8.42
N THR A 366 -20.26 -10.31 -9.36
CA THR A 366 -20.46 -8.86 -9.42
C THR A 366 -21.80 -8.51 -10.07
N SER A 367 -22.30 -9.32 -11.01
CA SER A 367 -23.41 -9.01 -11.91
C SER A 367 -24.63 -9.93 -11.75
N ARG A 368 -24.71 -10.69 -10.65
CA ARG A 368 -25.74 -11.72 -10.44
C ARG A 368 -25.78 -12.84 -11.49
N SER A 369 -24.71 -13.01 -12.24
CA SER A 369 -24.56 -14.10 -13.22
C SER A 369 -24.49 -15.48 -12.54
N TYR A 370 -24.06 -15.54 -11.28
CA TYR A 370 -23.99 -16.76 -10.47
C TYR A 370 -25.01 -16.71 -9.34
N PHE A 371 -25.58 -17.85 -8.96
CA PHE A 371 -26.58 -17.92 -7.90
C PHE A 371 -26.00 -17.61 -6.50
N SER A 372 -24.72 -17.41 -6.38
CA SER A 372 -24.07 -16.95 -5.13
C SER A 372 -24.63 -15.61 -4.63
N TRP A 373 -25.26 -14.78 -5.48
CA TRP A 373 -25.93 -13.54 -5.05
C TRP A 373 -27.11 -13.79 -4.08
N LEU A 374 -27.63 -15.00 -4.01
CA LEU A 374 -28.65 -15.40 -3.04
C LEU A 374 -28.08 -15.60 -1.62
N LYS A 375 -26.77 -15.71 -1.48
CA LYS A 375 -26.10 -15.89 -0.19
C LYS A 375 -26.02 -14.58 0.61
N PRO A 376 -25.85 -14.67 1.94
CA PRO A 376 -25.62 -13.48 2.77
C PRO A 376 -24.40 -12.68 2.30
N LYS A 377 -24.48 -11.35 2.39
CA LYS A 377 -23.38 -10.43 1.98
C LYS A 377 -22.04 -10.70 2.69
N LYS A 378 -22.08 -11.31 3.89
CA LYS A 378 -20.89 -11.67 4.67
C LYS A 378 -20.25 -13.02 4.25
N THR A 379 -20.76 -13.67 3.21
CA THR A 379 -20.19 -14.93 2.72
C THR A 379 -18.78 -14.68 2.19
N GLU A 380 -17.83 -15.48 2.68
CA GLU A 380 -16.46 -15.46 2.19
C GLU A 380 -16.30 -16.42 1.00
N TYR A 381 -15.46 -16.01 0.06
CA TYR A 381 -15.20 -16.73 -1.18
C TYR A 381 -13.73 -17.10 -1.31
N THR A 382 -13.46 -18.22 -1.92
CA THR A 382 -12.13 -18.59 -2.39
C THR A 382 -12.06 -18.22 -3.86
N LEU A 383 -11.16 -17.31 -4.21
CA LEU A 383 -10.87 -16.96 -5.61
C LEU A 383 -9.53 -17.58 -6.00
N ASP A 384 -9.45 -18.02 -7.26
CA ASP A 384 -8.22 -18.46 -7.88
C ASP A 384 -7.69 -17.36 -8.82
N ALA A 385 -6.49 -17.55 -9.37
CA ALA A 385 -5.83 -16.56 -10.22
C ALA A 385 -6.27 -16.59 -11.69
N ARG A 386 -7.27 -17.40 -12.04
CA ARG A 386 -7.75 -17.48 -13.44
C ARG A 386 -8.56 -16.26 -13.85
N ILE A 387 -8.36 -15.81 -15.07
CA ILE A 387 -9.26 -14.86 -15.72
C ILE A 387 -10.58 -15.58 -16.00
N LYS A 388 -11.66 -15.16 -15.34
CA LYS A 388 -13.00 -15.70 -15.55
C LYS A 388 -13.72 -14.92 -16.64
N GLY A 389 -13.36 -15.15 -17.87
CA GLY A 389 -13.85 -14.49 -19.08
C GLY A 389 -12.79 -14.48 -20.17
N GLY A 390 -13.06 -13.79 -21.26
CA GLY A 390 -12.11 -13.56 -22.35
C GLY A 390 -11.78 -12.08 -22.48
N GLU A 391 -10.55 -11.77 -22.78
CA GLU A 391 -10.13 -10.40 -23.13
C GLU A 391 -10.88 -9.92 -24.35
N ARG A 392 -11.37 -8.69 -24.31
CA ARG A 392 -12.14 -8.05 -25.38
C ARG A 392 -11.74 -6.60 -25.50
N HIS A 393 -12.15 -5.98 -26.60
CA HIS A 393 -12.07 -4.52 -26.72
C HIS A 393 -12.93 -3.85 -25.63
N MET A 394 -12.50 -2.69 -25.18
CA MET A 394 -13.18 -1.93 -24.13
C MET A 394 -14.65 -1.66 -24.48
N ILE A 395 -15.53 -2.01 -23.56
CA ILE A 395 -16.97 -1.75 -23.63
C ILE A 395 -17.30 -0.66 -22.61
N MET A 396 -17.97 0.41 -23.04
CA MET A 396 -18.47 1.46 -22.17
C MET A 396 -19.74 1.00 -21.45
N SER A 397 -19.58 0.24 -20.38
CA SER A 397 -20.68 -0.43 -19.68
C SER A 397 -21.22 0.35 -18.48
N GLY A 398 -20.53 1.40 -18.03
CA GLY A 398 -20.84 2.13 -16.80
C GLY A 398 -20.49 1.34 -15.50
N GLU A 399 -19.89 0.17 -15.61
CA GLU A 399 -19.54 -0.64 -14.42
C GLU A 399 -18.44 0.05 -13.57
N TYR A 400 -17.51 0.78 -14.19
CA TYR A 400 -16.49 1.53 -13.46
C TYR A 400 -17.09 2.61 -12.57
N ASP A 401 -18.12 3.33 -13.04
CA ASP A 401 -18.75 4.40 -12.28
C ASP A 401 -19.42 3.92 -10.98
N ARG A 402 -19.70 2.63 -10.87
CA ARG A 402 -20.31 2.01 -9.68
C ARG A 402 -19.29 1.74 -8.58
N VAL A 403 -18.01 1.55 -8.95
CA VAL A 403 -16.95 1.12 -8.04
C VAL A 403 -15.83 2.14 -7.89
N PHE A 404 -15.83 3.20 -8.70
CA PHE A 404 -14.80 4.24 -8.70
C PHE A 404 -15.31 5.47 -7.92
N PRO A 405 -14.84 5.71 -6.69
CA PRO A 405 -15.40 6.75 -5.82
C PRO A 405 -14.80 8.15 -6.05
N MET A 406 -13.87 8.33 -6.98
CA MET A 406 -13.30 9.64 -7.32
C MET A 406 -14.20 10.40 -8.30
N ASP A 407 -14.13 11.73 -8.30
CA ASP A 407 -14.86 12.60 -9.23
C ASP A 407 -14.15 12.67 -10.59
N ILE A 408 -13.99 11.51 -11.21
CA ILE A 408 -13.31 11.30 -12.49
C ILE A 408 -14.15 10.36 -13.35
N TYR A 409 -14.27 10.66 -14.64
CA TYR A 409 -14.88 9.78 -15.61
C TYR A 409 -13.94 8.65 -16.01
N ALA A 410 -13.81 7.63 -15.16
CA ALA A 410 -12.82 6.55 -15.26
C ALA A 410 -12.85 5.86 -16.63
N GLY A 411 -14.03 5.54 -17.17
CA GLY A 411 -14.16 4.89 -18.49
C GLY A 411 -13.67 5.77 -19.63
N TYR A 412 -13.94 7.07 -19.61
CA TYR A 412 -13.45 8.00 -20.64
C TYR A 412 -11.95 8.23 -20.52
N LEU A 413 -11.43 8.32 -19.30
CA LEU A 413 -9.98 8.45 -19.05
C LEU A 413 -9.22 7.25 -19.63
N VAL A 414 -9.62 6.02 -19.27
CA VAL A 414 -9.01 4.79 -19.82
C VAL A 414 -9.07 4.78 -21.36
N LYS A 415 -10.20 5.18 -21.94
CA LYS A 415 -10.34 5.23 -23.40
C LYS A 415 -9.43 6.27 -24.04
N SER A 416 -9.22 7.43 -23.41
CA SER A 416 -8.30 8.46 -23.91
C SER A 416 -6.84 8.00 -23.83
N ILE A 417 -6.48 7.22 -22.79
CA ILE A 417 -5.15 6.61 -22.66
C ILE A 417 -4.92 5.60 -23.79
N ILE A 418 -5.86 4.69 -24.02
CA ILE A 418 -5.78 3.70 -25.10
C ILE A 418 -5.67 4.38 -26.49
N ALA A 419 -6.35 5.52 -26.66
CA ALA A 419 -6.31 6.29 -27.91
C ALA A 419 -5.04 7.14 -28.06
N GLY A 420 -4.23 7.31 -27.00
CA GLY A 420 -3.04 8.18 -27.01
C GLY A 420 -3.37 9.68 -27.05
N ASP A 421 -4.58 10.08 -26.64
CA ASP A 421 -5.06 11.46 -26.66
C ASP A 421 -4.66 12.18 -25.37
N ILE A 422 -3.48 12.81 -25.37
CA ILE A 422 -2.86 13.45 -24.20
C ILE A 422 -3.72 14.60 -23.67
N ASP A 423 -4.24 15.46 -24.53
CA ASP A 423 -5.06 16.60 -24.13
C ASP A 423 -6.32 16.15 -23.38
N ARG A 424 -6.95 15.07 -23.85
CA ARG A 424 -8.11 14.49 -23.16
C ARG A 424 -7.74 13.79 -21.86
N GLN A 425 -6.58 13.14 -21.78
CA GLN A 425 -6.10 12.56 -20.52
C GLN A 425 -5.96 13.64 -19.45
N GLU A 426 -5.36 14.80 -19.78
CA GLU A 426 -5.25 15.93 -18.88
C GLU A 426 -6.63 16.48 -18.47
N ALA A 427 -7.50 16.71 -19.45
CA ALA A 427 -8.85 17.22 -19.19
C ALA A 427 -9.73 16.28 -18.35
N LEU A 428 -9.42 14.97 -18.35
CA LEU A 428 -10.14 13.93 -17.62
C LEU A 428 -9.49 13.55 -16.29
N GLY A 429 -8.43 14.26 -15.86
CA GLY A 429 -7.86 14.12 -14.52
C GLY A 429 -6.81 13.04 -14.37
N ILE A 430 -6.00 12.74 -15.39
CA ILE A 430 -4.91 11.75 -15.29
C ILE A 430 -3.91 12.04 -14.16
N TYR A 431 -3.74 13.32 -13.78
CA TYR A 431 -2.84 13.72 -12.70
C TYR A 431 -3.29 13.30 -11.30
N GLU A 432 -4.58 13.01 -11.13
CA GLU A 432 -5.16 12.67 -9.84
C GLU A 432 -5.13 11.18 -9.53
N VAL A 433 -4.89 10.33 -10.53
CA VAL A 433 -5.02 8.88 -10.42
C VAL A 433 -3.67 8.16 -10.33
N ALA A 434 -3.73 6.94 -9.78
CA ALA A 434 -2.69 5.95 -9.87
C ALA A 434 -3.25 4.59 -10.32
N PRO A 435 -2.39 3.65 -10.72
CA PRO A 435 -2.83 2.31 -11.11
C PRO A 435 -3.70 1.62 -10.06
N GLU A 436 -3.34 1.71 -8.78
CA GLU A 436 -4.09 1.10 -7.67
C GLU A 436 -5.54 1.56 -7.54
N ASP A 437 -5.85 2.78 -7.98
CA ASP A 437 -7.21 3.33 -7.93
C ASP A 437 -8.15 2.62 -8.90
N PHE A 438 -7.59 1.99 -9.93
CA PHE A 438 -8.34 1.22 -10.92
C PHE A 438 -8.46 -0.28 -10.59
N ALA A 439 -7.88 -0.76 -9.50
CA ALA A 439 -7.88 -2.19 -9.16
C ALA A 439 -9.28 -2.79 -9.04
N ILE A 440 -10.22 -2.11 -8.38
CA ILE A 440 -11.59 -2.59 -8.27
C ILE A 440 -12.36 -2.44 -9.60
N ALA A 441 -12.08 -1.40 -10.38
CA ALA A 441 -12.64 -1.25 -11.72
C ALA A 441 -12.17 -2.37 -12.67
N GLU A 442 -10.89 -2.75 -12.60
CA GLU A 442 -10.31 -3.88 -13.33
C GLU A 442 -10.97 -5.20 -12.93
N PHE A 443 -11.20 -5.42 -11.64
CA PHE A 443 -11.87 -6.62 -11.14
C PHE A 443 -13.28 -6.79 -11.70
N VAL A 444 -14.07 -5.72 -11.82
CA VAL A 444 -15.43 -5.76 -12.35
C VAL A 444 -15.49 -5.66 -13.87
N ASP A 445 -14.39 -5.34 -14.55
CA ASP A 445 -14.39 -5.13 -15.99
C ASP A 445 -14.86 -6.38 -16.75
N SER A 446 -15.89 -6.20 -17.55
CA SER A 446 -16.45 -7.25 -18.41
C SER A 446 -15.57 -7.55 -19.64
N SER A 447 -14.72 -6.61 -20.03
CA SER A 447 -13.78 -6.75 -21.15
C SER A 447 -12.46 -7.40 -20.75
N LYS A 448 -12.19 -7.52 -19.45
CA LYS A 448 -10.97 -8.10 -18.87
C LYS A 448 -9.69 -7.39 -19.31
N LEU A 449 -9.76 -6.06 -19.38
CA LEU A 449 -8.61 -5.21 -19.64
C LEU A 449 -7.75 -5.09 -18.39
N GLU A 450 -6.44 -5.02 -18.55
CA GLU A 450 -5.49 -4.70 -17.48
C GLU A 450 -5.46 -3.18 -17.25
N LEU A 451 -6.47 -2.66 -16.54
CA LEU A 451 -6.64 -1.21 -16.36
C LEU A 451 -5.48 -0.58 -15.63
N GLN A 452 -4.94 -1.25 -14.61
CA GLN A 452 -3.79 -0.77 -13.86
C GLN A 452 -2.57 -0.59 -14.77
N ARG A 453 -2.32 -1.54 -15.67
CA ARG A 453 -1.24 -1.43 -16.66
C ARG A 453 -1.48 -0.28 -17.66
N ILE A 454 -2.70 -0.16 -18.17
CA ILE A 454 -3.07 0.92 -19.10
C ILE A 454 -2.85 2.29 -18.44
N VAL A 455 -3.29 2.47 -17.19
CA VAL A 455 -3.10 3.72 -16.43
C VAL A 455 -1.62 3.99 -16.19
N ARG A 456 -0.82 2.96 -15.84
CA ARG A 456 0.64 3.10 -15.68
C ARG A 456 1.31 3.59 -16.97
N GLU A 457 0.97 3.00 -18.11
CA GLU A 457 1.48 3.43 -19.42
C GLU A 457 1.10 4.88 -19.72
N GLY A 458 -0.15 5.28 -19.45
CA GLY A 458 -0.60 6.66 -19.61
C GLY A 458 0.19 7.64 -18.76
N LEU A 459 0.36 7.34 -17.47
CA LEU A 459 1.15 8.16 -16.54
C LEU A 459 2.62 8.28 -16.96
N ASP A 460 3.22 7.20 -17.49
CA ASP A 460 4.60 7.21 -17.96
C ASP A 460 4.78 8.06 -19.24
N ILE A 461 3.81 8.05 -20.13
CA ILE A 461 3.79 8.92 -21.31
C ILE A 461 3.66 10.37 -20.87
N MET A 462 2.69 10.68 -20.01
CA MET A 462 2.48 12.03 -19.48
C MET A 462 3.72 12.58 -18.76
N ARG A 463 4.39 11.73 -17.97
CA ARG A 463 5.63 12.12 -17.30
C ARG A 463 6.73 12.49 -18.29
N LYS A 464 6.87 11.74 -19.38
CA LYS A 464 7.89 12.02 -20.41
C LYS A 464 7.61 13.29 -21.19
N GLU A 465 6.33 13.59 -21.44
CA GLU A 465 5.92 14.83 -22.14
C GLU A 465 6.12 16.08 -21.29
N ASN A 466 6.05 15.97 -19.94
CA ASN A 466 6.16 17.08 -19.01
C ASN A 466 7.59 17.25 -18.42
N MET A 467 8.55 16.40 -18.77
CA MET A 467 9.96 16.49 -18.39
C MET A 467 10.80 17.12 -19.51
#